data_4b226d00f9e708094ffa86874158eeb6
#
_entry.id   4b226d00f9e708094ffa86874158eeb6
#
_cell.length_a   1.000
_cell.length_b   1.000
_cell.length_c   1.000
_cell.angle_alpha   90.00
_cell.angle_beta   90.00
_cell.angle_gamma   90.00
#
_symmetry.space_group_name_H-M   'P 1'
#
loop_
_entity.id
_entity.type
_entity.pdbx_description
1 polymer ?
#
loop_
_entity_poly.entity_id
_entity_poly.type
_entity_poly.pdbx_seq_one_letter_code
_entity_poly.pdbx_strand_id
1 'polypeptide(L)'
;MSQYEFDSNNEGEWEDNGDIAWNEADWQKFLRKSDKEVSRFISAYNKTKNEPDRLDAIASIMGWQNEDWASIDDIELDEEQMKQLKPLDIDEVRQMDPYTIHRHPVYISTTALYAYLRNAWEHLMRHNRVQPEAHLAWGYCASLSDGERHCFLAANSSDLGDYLLAVCHLKKAHAALNESLRINRLFS
;
A
#
# COMPACT_ATOMS: atom_id res chain seq x y z
N MET A 1 54.45 -15.84 -1.79
CA MET A 1 53.86 -14.80 -2.66
C MET A 1 53.08 -15.55 -3.73
N SER A 2 51.80 -15.67 -3.54
CA SER A 2 50.89 -16.33 -4.49
C SER A 2 50.09 -15.24 -5.17
N GLN A 3 50.35 -15.03 -6.46
CA GLN A 3 49.58 -14.15 -7.34
C GLN A 3 48.31 -14.88 -7.70
N TYR A 4 47.18 -14.36 -7.21
CA TYR A 4 45.87 -14.70 -7.76
C TYR A 4 45.65 -13.76 -8.96
N GLU A 5 45.81 -14.29 -10.15
CA GLU A 5 45.27 -13.66 -11.37
C GLU A 5 43.77 -13.77 -11.33
N PHE A 6 43.14 -12.62 -11.27
CA PHE A 6 41.68 -12.46 -11.40
C PHE A 6 41.37 -12.49 -12.90
N ASP A 7 40.90 -13.64 -13.36
CA ASP A 7 40.52 -13.84 -14.76
C ASP A 7 39.20 -13.07 -15.00
N SER A 8 39.32 -11.86 -15.52
CA SER A 8 38.21 -10.99 -15.91
C SER A 8 37.79 -11.27 -17.35
N ASN A 9 37.29 -12.47 -17.62
CA ASN A 9 36.65 -12.78 -18.89
C ASN A 9 35.39 -13.60 -18.65
N ASN A 10 34.39 -12.94 -18.09
CA ASN A 10 33.02 -13.33 -18.28
C ASN A 10 32.18 -12.04 -18.50
N GLU A 11 32.47 -11.35 -19.59
CA GLU A 11 31.50 -10.52 -20.26
C GLU A 11 30.44 -11.47 -20.83
N GLY A 12 29.62 -12.03 -19.92
CA GLY A 12 28.33 -12.56 -20.30
C GLY A 12 27.60 -11.38 -20.92
N GLU A 13 27.42 -11.40 -22.23
CA GLU A 13 26.37 -10.68 -22.89
C GLU A 13 25.10 -11.01 -22.13
N TRP A 14 24.73 -10.11 -21.20
CA TRP A 14 23.36 -10.00 -20.76
C TRP A 14 22.64 -9.60 -22.04
N GLU A 15 22.15 -10.59 -22.79
CA GLU A 15 21.15 -10.34 -23.81
C GLU A 15 20.12 -9.50 -23.10
N ASP A 16 20.06 -8.24 -23.50
CA ASP A 16 19.01 -7.29 -23.14
C ASP A 16 17.73 -7.86 -23.75
N ASN A 17 17.20 -8.89 -23.10
CA ASN A 17 15.89 -9.46 -23.37
C ASN A 17 14.90 -8.40 -23.00
N GLY A 18 14.82 -7.35 -23.85
CA GLY A 18 13.91 -6.22 -23.85
C GLY A 18 12.99 -6.17 -22.63
N ASP A 19 13.62 -6.05 -21.45
CA ASP A 19 12.91 -6.01 -20.19
C ASP A 19 11.85 -4.93 -20.33
N ILE A 20 10.61 -5.30 -20.03
CA ILE A 20 9.48 -4.41 -19.94
C ILE A 20 9.78 -3.47 -18.77
N ALA A 21 10.82 -2.70 -18.91
CA ALA A 21 11.22 -1.73 -17.91
C ALA A 21 10.30 -0.53 -18.06
N TRP A 22 9.43 -0.34 -17.08
CA TRP A 22 8.68 0.89 -16.96
C TRP A 22 9.65 2.04 -16.79
N ASN A 23 9.50 3.06 -17.61
CA ASN A 23 10.25 4.30 -17.45
C ASN A 23 9.63 5.17 -16.33
N GLU A 24 10.30 6.25 -15.97
CA GLU A 24 9.84 7.15 -14.91
C GLU A 24 8.44 7.72 -15.18
N ALA A 25 8.10 8.01 -16.44
CA ALA A 25 6.78 8.54 -16.80
C ALA A 25 5.67 7.52 -16.59
N ASP A 26 5.93 6.24 -16.86
CA ASP A 26 4.99 5.14 -16.61
C ASP A 26 4.75 4.97 -15.12
N TRP A 27 5.80 5.00 -14.31
CA TRP A 27 5.69 4.96 -12.85
C TRP A 27 4.93 6.16 -12.29
N GLN A 28 5.19 7.36 -12.79
CA GLN A 28 4.43 8.55 -12.39
C GLN A 28 2.93 8.44 -12.74
N LYS A 29 2.61 7.90 -13.91
CA LYS A 29 1.23 7.66 -14.32
C LYS A 29 0.55 6.63 -13.40
N PHE A 30 1.25 5.56 -13.07
CA PHE A 30 0.79 4.54 -12.16
C PHE A 30 0.53 5.08 -10.75
N LEU A 31 1.46 5.83 -10.17
CA LEU A 31 1.29 6.45 -8.86
C LEU A 31 0.11 7.42 -8.82
N ARG A 32 -0.09 8.21 -9.88
CA ARG A 32 -1.28 9.08 -9.99
C ARG A 32 -2.59 8.28 -10.04
N LYS A 33 -2.56 7.07 -10.61
CA LYS A 33 -3.72 6.17 -10.60
C LYS A 33 -3.98 5.64 -9.19
N SER A 34 -2.94 5.26 -8.47
CA SER A 34 -3.03 4.87 -7.05
C SER A 34 -3.61 6.00 -6.18
N ASP A 35 -3.16 7.24 -6.35
CA ASP A 35 -3.70 8.41 -5.62
C ASP A 35 -5.20 8.62 -5.90
N LYS A 36 -5.66 8.31 -7.12
CA LYS A 36 -7.09 8.36 -7.46
C LYS A 36 -7.88 7.29 -6.74
N GLU A 37 -7.34 6.08 -6.58
CA GLU A 37 -7.99 5.01 -5.82
C GLU A 37 -8.10 5.36 -4.33
N VAL A 38 -7.06 5.96 -3.74
CA VAL A 38 -7.10 6.50 -2.37
C VAL A 38 -8.21 7.57 -2.23
N SER A 39 -8.29 8.48 -3.20
CA SER A 39 -9.33 9.53 -3.22
C SER A 39 -10.74 8.96 -3.39
N ARG A 40 -10.87 7.90 -4.22
CA ARG A 40 -12.11 7.16 -4.41
C ARG A 40 -12.57 6.49 -3.12
N PHE A 41 -11.64 5.88 -2.37
CA PHE A 41 -11.93 5.30 -1.07
C PHE A 41 -12.46 6.36 -0.08
N ILE A 42 -11.79 7.53 0.02
CA ILE A 42 -12.25 8.63 0.90
C ILE A 42 -13.68 9.05 0.52
N SER A 43 -13.97 9.16 -0.76
CA SER A 43 -15.31 9.51 -1.25
C SER A 43 -16.35 8.45 -0.88
N ALA A 44 -16.03 7.16 -1.05
CA ALA A 44 -16.88 6.05 -0.65
C ALA A 44 -17.10 6.05 0.87
N TYR A 45 -16.02 6.24 1.64
CA TYR A 45 -16.07 6.31 3.10
C TYR A 45 -17.00 7.41 3.62
N ASN A 46 -17.02 8.56 2.96
CA ASN A 46 -17.90 9.67 3.32
C ASN A 46 -19.38 9.41 2.92
N LYS A 47 -19.61 8.74 1.78
CA LYS A 47 -20.96 8.38 1.31
C LYS A 47 -21.63 7.35 2.21
N THR A 48 -20.89 6.37 2.67
CA THR A 48 -21.40 5.25 3.49
C THR A 48 -21.38 5.52 4.99
N LYS A 49 -21.25 6.79 5.40
CA LYS A 49 -21.07 7.19 6.81
C LYS A 49 -22.14 6.63 7.76
N ASN A 50 -23.38 6.49 7.27
CA ASN A 50 -24.53 6.08 8.08
C ASN A 50 -24.94 4.61 7.84
N GLU A 51 -24.19 3.87 7.05
CA GLU A 51 -24.51 2.46 6.77
C GLU A 51 -23.97 1.56 7.90
N PRO A 52 -24.76 0.57 8.37
CA PRO A 52 -24.34 -0.33 9.44
C PRO A 52 -23.14 -1.17 9.03
N ASP A 53 -23.14 -1.69 7.78
CA ASP A 53 -22.06 -2.53 7.23
C ASP A 53 -21.17 -1.71 6.30
N ARG A 54 -20.69 -0.60 6.83
CA ARG A 54 -19.96 0.43 6.08
C ARG A 54 -18.74 -0.13 5.33
N LEU A 55 -17.97 -1.02 5.94
CA LEU A 55 -16.77 -1.57 5.31
C LEU A 55 -17.12 -2.47 4.13
N ASP A 56 -18.16 -3.28 4.24
CA ASP A 56 -18.62 -4.14 3.16
C ASP A 56 -19.20 -3.34 2.00
N ALA A 57 -19.95 -2.26 2.31
CA ALA A 57 -20.43 -1.32 1.30
C ALA A 57 -19.27 -0.64 0.56
N ILE A 58 -18.22 -0.23 1.27
CA ILE A 58 -17.02 0.35 0.66
C ILE A 58 -16.31 -0.69 -0.21
N ALA A 59 -16.11 -1.92 0.29
CA ALA A 59 -15.48 -3.01 -0.46
C ALA A 59 -16.23 -3.28 -1.78
N SER A 60 -17.56 -3.26 -1.74
CA SER A 60 -18.40 -3.38 -2.94
C SER A 60 -18.19 -2.21 -3.93
N ILE A 61 -18.16 -0.96 -3.43
CA ILE A 61 -17.92 0.23 -4.27
C ILE A 61 -16.52 0.19 -4.90
N MET A 62 -15.53 -0.29 -4.15
CA MET A 62 -14.14 -0.41 -4.62
C MET A 62 -13.91 -1.61 -5.55
N GLY A 63 -14.84 -2.57 -5.57
CA GLY A 63 -14.72 -3.80 -6.36
C GLY A 63 -13.85 -4.87 -5.73
N TRP A 64 -13.58 -4.77 -4.42
CA TRP A 64 -12.72 -5.72 -3.70
C TRP A 64 -13.40 -7.05 -3.36
N GLN A 65 -14.66 -7.22 -3.71
CA GLN A 65 -15.38 -8.49 -3.56
C GLN A 65 -15.03 -9.50 -4.67
N ASN A 66 -14.46 -9.03 -5.77
CA ASN A 66 -13.97 -9.87 -6.83
C ASN A 66 -12.55 -10.33 -6.49
N GLU A 67 -12.28 -11.60 -6.68
CA GLU A 67 -11.01 -12.27 -6.30
C GLU A 67 -9.78 -11.77 -7.08
N ASP A 68 -9.95 -10.83 -8.00
CA ASP A 68 -8.92 -10.30 -8.90
C ASP A 68 -7.74 -9.56 -8.19
N TRP A 69 -7.83 -9.37 -6.87
CA TRP A 69 -6.74 -8.79 -6.08
C TRP A 69 -5.91 -9.85 -5.33
N ALA A 70 -6.39 -11.10 -5.26
CA ALA A 70 -5.61 -12.21 -4.72
C ALA A 70 -4.38 -12.47 -5.61
N SER A 71 -3.24 -12.72 -4.99
CA SER A 71 -2.04 -13.04 -5.74
C SER A 71 -2.25 -14.32 -6.56
N ILE A 72 -1.63 -14.36 -7.74
CA ILE A 72 -1.66 -15.53 -8.64
C ILE A 72 -1.16 -16.81 -7.92
N ASP A 73 -0.41 -16.65 -6.83
CA ASP A 73 0.15 -17.75 -6.04
C ASP A 73 -0.91 -18.63 -5.34
N ASP A 74 -2.15 -18.15 -5.20
CA ASP A 74 -3.26 -18.95 -4.65
C ASP A 74 -4.02 -19.74 -5.72
N ILE A 75 -3.67 -19.59 -7.00
CA ILE A 75 -4.24 -20.39 -8.08
C ILE A 75 -3.35 -21.63 -8.25
N GLU A 76 -3.70 -22.73 -7.60
CA GLU A 76 -3.18 -24.05 -7.97
C GLU A 76 -3.64 -24.39 -9.40
N LEU A 77 -2.89 -23.89 -10.39
CA LEU A 77 -3.09 -24.28 -11.77
C LEU A 77 -2.65 -25.73 -11.93
N ASP A 78 -3.58 -26.59 -12.34
CA ASP A 78 -3.28 -27.95 -12.73
C ASP A 78 -2.28 -27.96 -13.91
N GLU A 79 -1.34 -28.91 -13.92
CA GLU A 79 -0.30 -28.98 -14.97
C GLU A 79 -0.88 -29.00 -16.40
N GLU A 80 -2.11 -29.47 -16.58
CA GLU A 80 -2.80 -29.44 -17.86
C GLU A 80 -3.27 -28.02 -18.24
N GLN A 81 -3.66 -27.21 -17.26
CA GLN A 81 -4.03 -25.82 -17.46
C GLN A 81 -2.85 -24.94 -17.79
N MET A 82 -1.69 -25.21 -17.15
CA MET A 82 -0.43 -24.52 -17.48
C MET A 82 0.04 -24.77 -18.91
N LYS A 83 -0.17 -25.98 -19.43
CA LYS A 83 0.18 -26.32 -20.83
C LYS A 83 -0.75 -25.66 -21.87
N GLN A 84 -1.95 -25.24 -21.48
CA GLN A 84 -2.92 -24.57 -22.36
C GLN A 84 -2.80 -23.03 -22.33
N LEU A 85 -2.05 -22.46 -21.40
CA LEU A 85 -1.77 -21.03 -21.35
C LEU A 85 -0.90 -20.69 -22.58
N LYS A 86 -1.47 -19.94 -23.51
CA LYS A 86 -0.69 -19.34 -24.60
C LYS A 86 0.33 -18.40 -23.97
N PRO A 87 1.59 -18.39 -24.45
CA PRO A 87 2.53 -17.35 -24.06
C PRO A 87 1.87 -15.99 -24.31
N LEU A 88 1.79 -15.17 -23.28
CA LEU A 88 1.28 -13.80 -23.41
C LEU A 88 2.14 -13.05 -24.43
N ASP A 89 1.50 -12.33 -25.34
CA ASP A 89 2.21 -11.48 -26.27
C ASP A 89 2.93 -10.37 -25.47
N ILE A 90 4.17 -10.06 -25.86
CA ILE A 90 4.99 -9.03 -25.19
C ILE A 90 4.25 -7.69 -25.14
N ASP A 91 3.45 -7.37 -26.15
CA ASP A 91 2.65 -6.15 -26.18
C ASP A 91 1.45 -6.19 -25.20
N GLU A 92 0.87 -7.38 -24.95
CA GLU A 92 -0.17 -7.56 -23.93
C GLU A 92 0.41 -7.41 -22.53
N VAL A 93 1.58 -7.98 -22.26
CA VAL A 93 2.29 -7.85 -20.98
C VAL A 93 2.68 -6.39 -20.69
N ARG A 94 3.10 -5.64 -21.72
CA ARG A 94 3.40 -4.18 -21.59
C ARG A 94 2.19 -3.34 -21.22
N GLN A 95 0.98 -3.79 -21.56
CA GLN A 95 -0.27 -3.09 -21.22
C GLN A 95 -0.78 -3.46 -19.83
N MET A 96 -0.28 -4.52 -19.22
CA MET A 96 -0.65 -4.90 -17.86
C MET A 96 0.03 -3.98 -16.86
N ASP A 97 -0.75 -3.34 -16.00
CA ASP A 97 -0.20 -2.63 -14.84
C ASP A 97 0.50 -3.66 -13.92
N PRO A 98 1.75 -3.45 -13.52
CA PRO A 98 2.42 -4.37 -12.60
C PRO A 98 1.65 -4.47 -11.30
N TYR A 99 1.63 -5.66 -10.71
CA TYR A 99 1.14 -5.81 -9.35
C TYR A 99 2.11 -5.08 -8.41
N THR A 100 1.56 -4.24 -7.57
CA THR A 100 2.30 -3.56 -6.51
C THR A 100 1.41 -3.43 -5.29
N ILE A 101 2.03 -3.25 -4.13
CA ILE A 101 1.34 -3.00 -2.85
C ILE A 101 0.32 -1.86 -2.91
N HIS A 102 0.48 -0.94 -3.85
CA HIS A 102 -0.45 0.19 -4.05
C HIS A 102 -1.86 -0.24 -4.48
N ARG A 103 -2.04 -1.49 -4.91
CA ARG A 103 -3.35 -2.09 -5.21
C ARG A 103 -3.96 -2.82 -4.02
N HIS A 104 -3.15 -3.11 -3.01
CA HIS A 104 -3.60 -3.88 -1.86
C HIS A 104 -4.68 -3.11 -1.06
N PRO A 105 -5.85 -3.72 -0.76
CA PRO A 105 -6.96 -3.04 -0.07
C PRO A 105 -6.56 -2.41 1.26
N VAL A 106 -5.71 -3.10 2.05
CA VAL A 106 -5.19 -2.57 3.33
C VAL A 106 -4.35 -1.32 3.09
N TYR A 107 -3.49 -1.31 2.06
CA TYR A 107 -2.70 -0.14 1.72
C TYR A 107 -3.59 1.06 1.35
N ILE A 108 -4.53 0.88 0.43
CA ILE A 108 -5.43 1.97 -0.03
C ILE A 108 -6.25 2.52 1.14
N SER A 109 -6.89 1.64 1.92
CA SER A 109 -7.77 2.05 3.02
C SER A 109 -7.01 2.77 4.13
N THR A 110 -5.85 2.26 4.53
CA THR A 110 -5.05 2.85 5.60
C THR A 110 -4.41 4.15 5.17
N THR A 111 -3.84 4.25 3.95
CA THR A 111 -3.32 5.49 3.39
C THR A 111 -4.40 6.57 3.34
N ALA A 112 -5.62 6.21 2.90
CA ALA A 112 -6.77 7.12 2.88
C ALA A 112 -7.14 7.62 4.29
N LEU A 113 -7.20 6.73 5.28
CA LEU A 113 -7.54 7.08 6.66
C LEU A 113 -6.48 7.98 7.30
N TYR A 114 -5.19 7.66 7.14
CA TYR A 114 -4.12 8.50 7.69
C TYR A 114 -4.02 9.86 6.98
N ALA A 115 -4.28 9.93 5.67
CA ALA A 115 -4.40 11.20 4.96
C ALA A 115 -5.57 12.03 5.51
N TYR A 116 -6.72 11.41 5.75
CA TYR A 116 -7.87 12.07 6.36
C TYR A 116 -7.55 12.61 7.76
N LEU A 117 -6.89 11.83 8.61
CA LEU A 117 -6.52 12.25 9.96
C LEU A 117 -5.50 13.41 9.93
N ARG A 118 -4.52 13.37 9.02
CA ARG A 118 -3.57 14.48 8.84
C ARG A 118 -4.26 15.75 8.37
N ASN A 119 -5.16 15.67 7.40
CA ASN A 119 -5.93 16.81 6.93
C ASN A 119 -6.83 17.42 8.04
N ALA A 120 -7.45 16.56 8.84
CA ALA A 120 -8.25 17.01 9.99
C ALA A 120 -7.37 17.72 11.03
N TRP A 121 -6.18 17.19 11.31
CA TRP A 121 -5.20 17.81 12.19
C TRP A 121 -4.72 19.17 11.66
N GLU A 122 -4.35 19.25 10.40
CA GLU A 122 -3.95 20.52 9.78
C GLU A 122 -5.07 21.56 9.82
N HIS A 123 -6.31 21.12 9.59
CA HIS A 123 -7.47 22.00 9.71
C HIS A 123 -7.63 22.53 11.14
N LEU A 124 -7.51 21.65 12.14
CA LEU A 124 -7.55 22.00 13.55
C LEU A 124 -6.47 23.04 13.89
N MET A 125 -5.22 22.78 13.46
CA MET A 125 -4.08 23.65 13.74
C MET A 125 -4.20 25.03 13.08
N ARG A 126 -4.85 25.13 11.92
CA ARG A 126 -5.05 26.41 11.23
C ARG A 126 -6.17 27.25 11.83
N HIS A 127 -7.20 26.60 12.40
CA HIS A 127 -8.42 27.30 12.82
C HIS A 127 -8.59 27.44 14.33
N ASN A 128 -7.83 26.69 15.12
CA ASN A 128 -7.88 26.81 16.57
C ASN A 128 -7.14 28.07 17.07
N ARG A 129 -7.79 28.81 17.96
CA ARG A 129 -7.18 29.98 18.60
C ARG A 129 -6.12 29.58 19.64
N VAL A 130 -6.30 28.43 20.28
CA VAL A 130 -5.36 27.88 21.25
C VAL A 130 -4.57 26.77 20.56
N GLN A 131 -3.28 26.97 20.44
CA GLN A 131 -2.39 25.98 19.88
C GLN A 131 -2.01 24.97 20.97
N PRO A 132 -1.97 23.67 20.64
CA PRO A 132 -1.50 22.66 21.59
C PRO A 132 -0.01 22.87 21.89
N GLU A 133 0.43 22.37 23.04
CA GLU A 133 1.84 22.36 23.37
C GLU A 133 2.64 21.59 22.32
N ALA A 134 3.82 22.11 21.98
CA ALA A 134 4.62 21.58 20.88
C ALA A 134 4.92 20.07 21.01
N HIS A 135 5.18 19.59 22.22
CA HIS A 135 5.47 18.15 22.45
C HIS A 135 4.25 17.25 22.19
N LEU A 136 3.03 17.72 22.47
CA LEU A 136 1.79 16.99 22.16
C LEU A 136 1.51 17.00 20.67
N ALA A 137 1.71 18.14 20.01
CA ALA A 137 1.56 18.24 18.53
C ALA A 137 2.53 17.29 17.82
N TRP A 138 3.80 17.29 18.23
CA TRP A 138 4.80 16.35 17.69
C TRP A 138 4.45 14.89 17.99
N GLY A 139 4.04 14.59 19.23
CA GLY A 139 3.61 13.25 19.63
C GLY A 139 2.44 12.73 18.79
N TYR A 140 1.46 13.59 18.50
CA TYR A 140 0.34 13.25 17.62
C TYR A 140 0.79 12.93 16.19
N CYS A 141 1.58 13.80 15.58
CA CYS A 141 2.09 13.60 14.24
C CYS A 141 2.98 12.33 14.13
N ALA A 142 3.84 12.11 15.14
CA ALA A 142 4.69 10.93 15.21
C ALA A 142 3.86 9.64 15.30
N SER A 143 2.81 9.63 16.14
CA SER A 143 1.94 8.47 16.29
C SER A 143 1.18 8.14 14.98
N LEU A 144 0.72 9.15 14.24
CA LEU A 144 0.09 8.94 12.93
C LEU A 144 1.10 8.35 11.93
N SER A 145 2.30 8.91 11.86
CA SER A 145 3.33 8.44 10.92
C SER A 145 3.79 7.02 11.25
N ASP A 146 3.91 6.68 12.53
CA ASP A 146 4.29 5.34 12.97
C ASP A 146 3.19 4.32 12.69
N GLY A 147 1.93 4.70 12.92
CA GLY A 147 0.78 3.86 12.61
C GLY A 147 0.68 3.56 11.10
N GLU A 148 0.80 4.57 10.25
CA GLU A 148 0.78 4.40 8.79
C GLU A 148 1.92 3.51 8.30
N ARG A 149 3.15 3.74 8.80
CA ARG A 149 4.30 2.91 8.47
C ARG A 149 4.05 1.44 8.82
N HIS A 150 3.45 1.17 9.98
CA HIS A 150 3.12 -0.20 10.36
C HIS A 150 1.98 -0.81 9.55
N CYS A 151 1.01 -0.04 9.09
CA CYS A 151 0.00 -0.52 8.14
C CYS A 151 0.64 -0.91 6.79
N PHE A 152 1.55 -0.09 6.27
CA PHE A 152 2.30 -0.41 5.05
C PHE A 152 3.10 -1.71 5.21
N LEU A 153 3.84 -1.86 6.31
CA LEU A 153 4.62 -3.07 6.58
C LEU A 153 3.72 -4.31 6.74
N ALA A 154 2.53 -4.13 7.32
CA ALA A 154 1.57 -5.22 7.44
C ALA A 154 1.05 -5.68 6.08
N ALA A 155 0.67 -4.76 5.21
CA ALA A 155 0.23 -5.06 3.86
C ALA A 155 1.34 -5.78 3.08
N ASN A 156 2.57 -5.27 3.14
CA ASN A 156 3.72 -5.89 2.48
C ASN A 156 4.04 -7.29 3.02
N SER A 157 3.95 -7.50 4.34
CA SER A 157 4.17 -8.82 4.94
C SER A 157 3.07 -9.81 4.54
N SER A 158 1.82 -9.34 4.46
CA SER A 158 0.69 -10.14 4.00
C SER A 158 0.88 -10.59 2.55
N ASP A 159 1.33 -9.68 1.70
CA ASP A 159 1.61 -9.91 0.28
C ASP A 159 2.72 -10.95 0.06
N LEU A 160 3.69 -10.98 0.98
CA LEU A 160 4.77 -11.96 0.99
C LEU A 160 4.39 -13.29 1.67
N GLY A 161 3.14 -13.45 2.12
CA GLY A 161 2.67 -14.65 2.82
C GLY A 161 3.08 -14.74 4.29
N ASP A 162 3.76 -13.72 4.86
CA ASP A 162 4.14 -13.70 6.27
C ASP A 162 3.03 -13.10 7.15
N TYR A 163 1.95 -13.84 7.29
CA TYR A 163 0.75 -13.40 8.02
C TYR A 163 1.01 -13.13 9.50
N LEU A 164 1.92 -13.87 10.15
CA LEU A 164 2.25 -13.64 11.56
C LEU A 164 2.94 -12.30 11.76
N LEU A 165 3.86 -11.94 10.86
CA LEU A 165 4.51 -10.65 10.86
C LEU A 165 3.52 -9.52 10.54
N ALA A 166 2.62 -9.74 9.59
CA ALA A 166 1.54 -8.82 9.28
C ALA A 166 0.68 -8.50 10.52
N VAL A 167 0.27 -9.53 11.28
CA VAL A 167 -0.48 -9.36 12.54
C VAL A 167 0.32 -8.56 13.57
N CYS A 168 1.64 -8.81 13.69
CA CYS A 168 2.49 -8.05 14.59
C CYS A 168 2.53 -6.55 14.21
N HIS A 169 2.62 -6.25 12.91
CA HIS A 169 2.57 -4.88 12.42
C HIS A 169 1.21 -4.22 12.63
N LEU A 170 0.09 -4.92 12.39
CA LEU A 170 -1.25 -4.39 12.66
C LEU A 170 -1.46 -4.07 14.14
N LYS A 171 -0.94 -4.89 15.07
CA LYS A 171 -0.98 -4.59 16.50
C LYS A 171 -0.21 -3.32 16.85
N LYS A 172 0.95 -3.08 16.23
CA LYS A 172 1.74 -1.86 16.41
C LYS A 172 1.02 -0.65 15.81
N ALA A 173 0.43 -0.78 14.62
CA ALA A 173 -0.38 0.26 14.02
C ALA A 173 -1.58 0.66 14.90
N HIS A 174 -2.28 -0.33 15.45
CA HIS A 174 -3.38 -0.11 16.39
C HIS A 174 -2.93 0.59 17.67
N ALA A 175 -1.77 0.21 18.23
CA ALA A 175 -1.23 0.87 19.41
C ALA A 175 -0.88 2.34 19.12
N ALA A 176 -0.28 2.64 17.96
CA ALA A 176 0.04 3.99 17.54
C ALA A 176 -1.24 4.83 17.32
N LEU A 177 -2.29 4.26 16.74
CA LEU A 177 -3.58 4.92 16.58
C LEU A 177 -4.24 5.22 17.93
N ASN A 178 -4.18 4.30 18.90
CA ASN A 178 -4.67 4.53 20.26
C ASN A 178 -3.90 5.65 20.95
N GLU A 179 -2.58 5.76 20.73
CA GLU A 179 -1.78 6.87 21.24
C GLU A 179 -2.21 8.21 20.62
N SER A 180 -2.48 8.27 19.30
CA SER A 180 -3.01 9.47 18.68
C SER A 180 -4.37 9.89 19.27
N LEU A 181 -5.25 8.93 19.56
CA LEU A 181 -6.52 9.19 20.26
C LEU A 181 -6.31 9.70 21.68
N ARG A 182 -5.37 9.10 22.42
CA ARG A 182 -5.02 9.55 23.79
C ARG A 182 -4.57 11.01 23.78
N ILE A 183 -3.67 11.35 22.86
CA ILE A 183 -3.17 12.72 22.73
C ILE A 183 -4.29 13.66 22.30
N ASN A 184 -5.14 13.26 21.36
CA ASN A 184 -6.26 14.09 20.90
C ASN A 184 -7.23 14.44 22.01
N ARG A 185 -7.48 13.54 22.97
CA ARG A 185 -8.31 13.81 24.16
C ARG A 185 -7.72 14.84 25.12
N LEU A 186 -6.41 15.09 25.04
CA LEU A 186 -5.78 16.13 25.86
C LEU A 186 -5.98 17.54 25.28
N PHE A 187 -6.47 17.63 24.02
CA PHE A 187 -6.81 18.90 23.37
C PHE A 187 -8.29 19.28 23.50
N SER A 188 -9.11 18.36 24.03
CA SER A 188 -10.55 18.57 24.26
C SER A 188 -10.81 19.13 25.63
#